data_508a9612d8d6efc56d60627b1e13711e
#
_entry.id   508a9612d8d6efc56d60627b1e13711e
#
_cell.length_a   1.000
_cell.length_b   1.000
_cell.length_c   1.000
_cell.angle_alpha   90.00
_cell.angle_beta   90.00
_cell.angle_gamma   90.00
#
_symmetry.space_group_name_H-M   'P 1'
#
loop_
_entity.id
_entity.type
_entity.pdbx_description
1 polymer ?
#
loop_
_entity_poly.entity_id
_entity_poly.type
_entity_poly.pdbx_seq_one_letter_code
_entity_poly.pdbx_strand_id
1 'polypeptide(L)'
;SLKLLAPQKTKESVFSPMRQLCEEKRGLALEYKKRTGREERRGTGRFLPAGQTTQMIVGASPETDGQILRLTEFMYQKYDLKRVYYSSYAPVVRDPLLPDSGAGLLREHRLYQADWLLRFYGFTCDEITPPGENLPTEYDPKCAWALRNMQYFPVEINRASVEQLLRVPGIGAKGAYKICLLYTSDAADDRISV
;
A
#
# COMPACT_ATOMS: atom_id res chain seq x y z
N SER A 1 19.34 1.09 8.90
CA SER A 1 19.04 0.24 10.09
C SER A 1 19.65 -1.14 9.99
N LEU A 2 19.44 -1.90 8.91
CA LEU A 2 20.03 -3.24 8.77
C LEU A 2 21.54 -3.28 8.99
N LYS A 3 22.28 -2.29 8.49
CA LYS A 3 23.74 -2.21 8.68
C LYS A 3 24.16 -2.07 10.15
N LEU A 4 23.32 -1.45 10.96
CA LEU A 4 23.61 -1.20 12.38
C LEU A 4 23.13 -2.37 13.26
N LEU A 5 21.89 -2.83 13.06
CA LEU A 5 21.24 -3.80 13.92
C LEU A 5 21.46 -5.26 13.49
N ALA A 6 21.74 -5.48 12.21
CA ALA A 6 21.97 -6.83 11.65
C ALA A 6 22.97 -6.73 10.51
N PRO A 7 24.28 -6.49 10.81
CA PRO A 7 25.32 -6.26 9.80
C PRO A 7 25.50 -7.44 8.85
N GLN A 8 25.14 -8.66 9.28
CA GLN A 8 25.12 -9.86 8.45
C GLN A 8 24.02 -9.86 7.39
N LYS A 9 22.97 -9.03 7.54
CA LYS A 9 21.88 -8.89 6.57
C LYS A 9 22.15 -7.70 5.65
N THR A 10 22.58 -7.97 4.45
CA THR A 10 22.75 -6.97 3.41
C THR A 10 21.44 -6.70 2.66
N LYS A 11 21.34 -5.58 1.95
CA LYS A 11 20.21 -5.36 1.05
C LYS A 11 20.04 -6.50 0.05
N GLU A 12 21.14 -7.00 -0.49
CA GLU A 12 21.13 -8.09 -1.46
C GLU A 12 20.61 -9.39 -0.85
N SER A 13 21.01 -9.75 0.38
CA SER A 13 20.51 -10.96 1.06
C SER A 13 18.99 -10.93 1.33
N VAL A 14 18.38 -9.74 1.38
CA VAL A 14 16.92 -9.59 1.55
C VAL A 14 16.20 -9.57 0.19
N PHE A 15 16.71 -8.82 -0.79
CA PHE A 15 16.01 -8.62 -2.05
C PHE A 15 16.30 -9.72 -3.10
N SER A 16 17.43 -10.43 -3.01
CA SER A 16 17.77 -11.50 -3.95
C SER A 16 16.73 -12.63 -3.93
N PRO A 17 16.35 -13.20 -2.75
CA PRO A 17 15.30 -14.21 -2.71
C PRO A 17 13.94 -13.71 -3.25
N MET A 18 13.56 -12.46 -2.94
CA MET A 18 12.31 -11.89 -3.43
C MET A 18 12.30 -11.78 -4.96
N ARG A 19 13.43 -11.36 -5.54
CA ARG A 19 13.63 -11.27 -6.99
C ARG A 19 13.53 -12.65 -7.63
N GLN A 20 14.27 -13.61 -7.12
CA GLN A 20 14.28 -14.98 -7.62
C GLN A 20 12.88 -15.60 -7.64
N LEU A 21 12.14 -15.50 -6.53
CA LEU A 21 10.76 -15.99 -6.46
C LEU A 21 9.82 -15.29 -7.46
N CYS A 22 10.02 -13.99 -7.69
CA CYS A 22 9.23 -13.23 -8.66
C CYS A 22 9.54 -13.64 -10.10
N GLU A 23 10.80 -13.85 -10.44
CA GLU A 23 11.25 -14.30 -11.76
C GLU A 23 10.77 -15.71 -12.07
N GLU A 24 10.88 -16.63 -11.12
CA GLU A 24 10.41 -18.00 -11.24
C GLU A 24 8.89 -18.07 -11.44
N LYS A 25 8.12 -17.30 -10.65
CA LYS A 25 6.67 -17.15 -10.82
C LYS A 25 6.29 -16.65 -12.23
N ARG A 26 7.02 -15.63 -12.73
CA ARG A 26 6.80 -15.09 -14.07
C ARG A 26 7.14 -16.10 -15.17
N GLY A 27 8.24 -16.83 -15.00
CA GLY A 27 8.66 -17.90 -15.91
C GLY A 27 7.59 -18.98 -16.06
N LEU A 28 7.10 -19.50 -14.94
CA LEU A 28 6.05 -20.53 -14.92
C LEU A 28 4.72 -20.04 -15.51
N ALA A 29 4.35 -18.79 -15.25
CA ALA A 29 3.15 -18.20 -15.85
C ALA A 29 3.26 -18.06 -17.39
N LEU A 30 4.46 -17.70 -17.91
CA LEU A 30 4.73 -17.65 -19.33
C LEU A 30 4.69 -19.05 -19.98
N GLU A 31 5.25 -20.06 -19.32
CA GLU A 31 5.20 -21.45 -19.80
C GLU A 31 3.74 -21.96 -19.83
N TYR A 32 2.96 -21.67 -18.78
CA TYR A 32 1.55 -22.00 -18.77
C TYR A 32 0.78 -21.36 -19.93
N LYS A 33 1.03 -20.05 -20.18
CA LYS A 33 0.42 -19.33 -21.30
C LYS A 33 0.82 -19.92 -22.66
N LYS A 34 2.09 -20.27 -22.84
CA LYS A 34 2.57 -20.94 -24.08
C LYS A 34 1.88 -22.29 -24.31
N ARG A 35 1.70 -23.09 -23.25
CA ARG A 35 1.12 -24.42 -23.33
C ARG A 35 -0.39 -24.41 -23.53
N THR A 36 -1.12 -23.47 -22.90
CA THR A 36 -2.59 -23.48 -22.84
C THR A 36 -3.26 -22.40 -23.69
N GLY A 37 -2.49 -21.42 -24.19
CA GLY A 37 -3.02 -20.21 -24.83
C GLY A 37 -3.79 -19.26 -23.89
N ARG A 38 -3.82 -19.56 -22.60
CA ARG A 38 -4.59 -18.80 -21.60
C ARG A 38 -3.68 -18.20 -20.55
N GLU A 39 -4.10 -17.04 -20.02
CA GLU A 39 -3.44 -16.47 -18.85
C GLU A 39 -3.82 -17.21 -17.57
N GLU A 40 -2.85 -17.45 -16.71
CA GLU A 40 -3.09 -18.03 -15.40
C GLU A 40 -3.90 -17.05 -14.55
N ARG A 41 -5.02 -17.49 -13.97
CA ARG A 41 -5.81 -16.62 -13.08
C ARG A 41 -5.01 -16.30 -11.83
N ARG A 42 -5.09 -15.06 -11.35
CA ARG A 42 -4.46 -14.65 -10.09
C ARG A 42 -4.89 -15.59 -8.96
N GLY A 43 -3.89 -16.14 -8.25
CA GLY A 43 -4.12 -17.01 -7.09
C GLY A 43 -4.40 -18.49 -7.41
N THR A 44 -4.44 -18.89 -8.68
CA THR A 44 -4.63 -20.31 -9.07
C THR A 44 -3.33 -21.00 -9.48
N GLY A 45 -2.21 -20.25 -9.55
CA GLY A 45 -0.91 -20.78 -9.88
C GLY A 45 -0.44 -21.82 -8.85
N ARG A 46 0.16 -22.91 -9.34
CA ARG A 46 0.73 -23.96 -8.47
C ARG A 46 1.93 -23.48 -7.67
N PHE A 47 2.64 -22.48 -8.18
CA PHE A 47 3.81 -21.89 -7.53
C PHE A 47 3.43 -20.58 -6.85
N LEU A 48 3.72 -20.46 -5.55
CA LEU A 48 3.42 -19.30 -4.71
C LEU A 48 1.96 -18.79 -4.81
N PRO A 49 0.94 -19.62 -4.59
CA PRO A 49 -0.46 -19.21 -4.73
C PRO A 49 -0.85 -18.12 -3.72
N ALA A 50 -0.24 -18.13 -2.54
CA ALA A 50 -0.43 -17.12 -1.50
C ALA A 50 0.34 -15.81 -1.77
N GLY A 51 1.29 -15.80 -2.71
CA GLY A 51 2.18 -14.67 -2.98
C GLY A 51 3.30 -14.52 -1.95
N GLN A 52 4.04 -13.41 -2.06
CA GLN A 52 5.11 -13.04 -1.14
C GLN A 52 4.63 -11.97 -0.15
N THR A 53 5.12 -12.06 1.08
CA THR A 53 4.92 -11.03 2.10
C THR A 53 6.23 -10.74 2.81
N THR A 54 6.33 -9.58 3.44
CA THR A 54 7.47 -9.23 4.29
C THR A 54 7.00 -8.50 5.54
N GLN A 55 7.88 -8.35 6.52
CA GLN A 55 7.63 -7.61 7.75
C GLN A 55 8.72 -6.57 7.96
N MET A 56 8.33 -5.39 8.42
CA MET A 56 9.21 -4.31 8.83
C MET A 56 8.98 -3.97 10.29
N ILE A 57 10.06 -3.81 11.06
CA ILE A 57 10.02 -3.27 12.41
C ILE A 57 10.10 -1.76 12.29
N VAL A 58 9.14 -1.06 12.86
CA VAL A 58 9.01 0.40 12.80
C VAL A 58 9.48 1.02 14.10
N GLY A 59 10.37 2.01 14.00
CA GLY A 59 10.85 2.78 15.15
C GLY A 59 12.03 2.17 15.91
N ALA A 60 12.61 1.07 15.42
CA ALA A 60 13.91 0.57 15.90
C ALA A 60 15.09 1.39 15.32
N SER A 61 14.86 2.23 14.37
CA SER A 61 15.84 3.04 13.65
C SER A 61 15.18 4.33 13.13
N PRO A 62 15.97 5.36 12.75
CA PRO A 62 15.46 6.73 12.52
C PRO A 62 14.74 6.92 11.19
N GLU A 63 14.32 5.86 10.50
CA GLU A 63 13.57 6.00 9.25
C GLU A 63 12.24 6.70 9.46
N THR A 64 11.92 7.62 8.54
CA THR A 64 10.63 8.28 8.49
C THR A 64 9.57 7.38 7.86
N ASP A 65 8.29 7.67 8.12
CA ASP A 65 7.18 6.91 7.53
C ASP A 65 7.17 7.05 6.00
N GLY A 66 7.55 8.22 5.47
CA GLY A 66 7.71 8.41 4.04
C GLY A 66 8.78 7.52 3.42
N GLN A 67 9.90 7.27 4.11
CA GLN A 67 10.92 6.32 3.65
C GLN A 67 10.42 4.87 3.69
N ILE A 68 9.67 4.52 4.74
CA ILE A 68 9.07 3.17 4.88
C ILE A 68 8.05 2.94 3.77
N LEU A 69 7.16 3.90 3.51
CA LEU A 69 6.12 3.78 2.48
C LEU A 69 6.69 3.72 1.06
N ARG A 70 7.75 4.51 0.76
CA ARG A 70 8.44 4.41 -0.54
C ARG A 70 9.08 3.04 -0.75
N LEU A 71 9.70 2.49 0.29
CA LEU A 71 10.25 1.14 0.21
C LEU A 71 9.13 0.11 0.02
N THR A 72 7.99 0.28 0.69
CA THR A 72 6.81 -0.57 0.54
C THR A 72 6.25 -0.52 -0.88
N GLU A 73 6.02 0.67 -1.42
CA GLU A 73 5.53 0.87 -2.79
C GLU A 73 6.49 0.25 -3.82
N PHE A 74 7.80 0.51 -3.67
CA PHE A 74 8.83 -0.13 -4.49
C PHE A 74 8.75 -1.65 -4.46
N MET A 75 8.56 -2.25 -3.28
CA MET A 75 8.47 -3.71 -3.16
C MET A 75 7.19 -4.26 -3.81
N TYR A 76 6.06 -3.56 -3.72
CA TYR A 76 4.84 -3.94 -4.43
C TYR A 76 5.03 -3.91 -5.95
N GLN A 77 5.64 -2.86 -6.47
CA GLN A 77 5.86 -2.68 -7.91
C GLN A 77 6.92 -3.64 -8.46
N LYS A 78 8.03 -3.81 -7.75
CA LYS A 78 9.19 -4.55 -8.23
C LYS A 78 9.09 -6.06 -8.03
N TYR A 79 8.59 -6.47 -6.85
CA TYR A 79 8.61 -7.87 -6.41
C TYR A 79 7.22 -8.51 -6.31
N ASP A 80 6.17 -7.82 -6.75
CA ASP A 80 4.78 -8.33 -6.70
C ASP A 80 4.41 -8.84 -5.29
N LEU A 81 4.86 -8.13 -4.25
CA LEU A 81 4.50 -8.49 -2.88
C LEU A 81 3.00 -8.34 -2.68
N LYS A 82 2.41 -9.28 -1.95
CA LYS A 82 1.00 -9.25 -1.60
C LYS A 82 0.71 -8.33 -0.42
N ARG A 83 1.63 -8.26 0.54
CA ARG A 83 1.50 -7.44 1.73
C ARG A 83 2.84 -7.20 2.42
N VAL A 84 3.00 -5.99 2.94
CA VAL A 84 3.99 -5.65 3.95
C VAL A 84 3.31 -5.59 5.31
N TYR A 85 3.89 -6.24 6.31
CA TYR A 85 3.47 -6.15 7.70
C TYR A 85 4.36 -5.15 8.42
N TYR A 86 3.76 -4.32 9.25
CA TYR A 86 4.45 -3.39 10.12
C TYR A 86 4.32 -3.86 11.55
N SER A 87 5.41 -3.78 12.31
CA SER A 87 5.43 -4.12 13.73
C SER A 87 6.11 -3.00 14.48
N SER A 88 5.41 -2.38 15.40
CA SER A 88 5.98 -1.35 16.25
C SER A 88 7.08 -1.95 17.12
N TYR A 89 8.25 -1.29 17.13
CA TYR A 89 9.33 -1.65 18.02
C TYR A 89 8.91 -1.42 19.47
N ALA A 90 9.14 -2.43 20.32
CA ALA A 90 8.96 -2.35 21.76
C ALA A 90 10.28 -2.74 22.42
N PRO A 91 10.91 -1.88 23.24
CA PRO A 91 12.16 -2.20 23.92
C PRO A 91 11.91 -3.26 24.98
N VAL A 92 12.58 -4.40 24.85
CA VAL A 92 12.57 -5.50 25.85
C VAL A 92 13.86 -5.47 26.65
N VAL A 93 14.98 -5.12 26.01
CA VAL A 93 16.30 -5.02 26.62
C VAL A 93 16.87 -3.65 26.30
N ARG A 94 17.57 -3.06 27.24
CA ARG A 94 18.32 -1.80 27.00
C ARG A 94 19.57 -2.12 26.21
N ASP A 95 19.70 -1.51 25.04
CA ASP A 95 20.88 -1.61 24.18
C ASP A 95 21.21 -0.20 23.67
N PRO A 96 22.47 0.26 23.75
CA PRO A 96 22.89 1.59 23.29
C PRO A 96 22.61 1.86 21.81
N LEU A 97 22.43 0.82 20.99
CA LEU A 97 22.12 0.89 19.56
C LEU A 97 20.62 1.03 19.27
N LEU A 98 19.76 0.84 20.27
CA LEU A 98 18.32 0.82 20.13
C LEU A 98 17.67 1.98 20.89
N PRO A 99 16.54 2.52 20.42
CA PRO A 99 15.80 3.53 21.15
C PRO A 99 15.28 2.99 22.50
N ASP A 100 15.33 3.82 23.53
CA ASP A 100 14.80 3.52 24.87
C ASP A 100 13.26 3.46 24.89
N SER A 101 12.61 4.08 23.89
CA SER A 101 11.14 4.10 23.77
C SER A 101 10.66 3.47 22.46
N GLY A 102 9.51 2.80 22.52
CA GLY A 102 8.88 2.24 21.35
C GLY A 102 8.27 3.30 20.41
N ALA A 103 8.00 2.91 19.17
CA ALA A 103 7.40 3.77 18.15
C ALA A 103 5.92 4.11 18.40
N GLY A 104 5.25 3.39 19.31
CA GLY A 104 3.83 3.51 19.59
C GLY A 104 2.94 2.80 18.55
N LEU A 105 1.87 2.18 19.04
CA LEU A 105 0.88 1.45 18.21
C LEU A 105 0.18 2.36 17.20
N LEU A 106 0.01 3.63 17.52
CA LEU A 106 -0.68 4.58 16.63
C LEU A 106 0.10 4.79 15.32
N ARG A 107 1.44 4.88 15.38
CA ARG A 107 2.30 4.98 14.19
C ARG A 107 2.16 3.74 13.31
N GLU A 108 2.15 2.55 13.90
CA GLU A 108 1.91 1.29 13.19
C GLU A 108 0.55 1.31 12.48
N HIS A 109 -0.52 1.72 13.19
CA HIS A 109 -1.86 1.83 12.62
C HIS A 109 -1.91 2.82 11.45
N ARG A 110 -1.24 3.97 11.55
CA ARG A 110 -1.17 4.96 10.45
C ARG A 110 -0.46 4.39 9.22
N LEU A 111 0.60 3.60 9.41
CA LEU A 111 1.27 2.91 8.32
C LEU A 111 0.37 1.86 7.66
N TYR A 112 -0.41 1.08 8.41
CA TYR A 112 -1.40 0.17 7.83
C TYR A 112 -2.50 0.90 7.07
N GLN A 113 -2.97 2.04 7.55
CA GLN A 113 -3.94 2.88 6.83
C GLN A 113 -3.35 3.41 5.52
N ALA A 114 -2.11 3.90 5.54
CA ALA A 114 -1.39 4.36 4.35
C ALA A 114 -1.15 3.22 3.34
N ASP A 115 -0.72 2.06 3.80
CA ASP A 115 -0.57 0.85 2.98
C ASP A 115 -1.88 0.46 2.27
N TRP A 116 -3.01 0.60 2.97
CA TRP A 116 -4.34 0.36 2.39
C TRP A 116 -4.65 1.32 1.25
N LEU A 117 -4.28 2.61 1.39
CA LEU A 117 -4.44 3.61 0.33
C LEU A 117 -3.58 3.28 -0.90
N LEU A 118 -2.33 2.86 -0.70
CA LEU A 118 -1.44 2.43 -1.78
C LEU A 118 -2.02 1.25 -2.58
N ARG A 119 -2.54 0.24 -1.88
CA ARG A 119 -2.95 -1.01 -2.54
C ARG A 119 -4.33 -0.97 -3.16
N PHE A 120 -5.27 -0.21 -2.61
CA PHE A 120 -6.69 -0.30 -2.98
C PHE A 120 -7.33 1.00 -3.42
N TYR A 121 -6.69 2.13 -3.20
CA TYR A 121 -7.25 3.45 -3.51
C TYR A 121 -6.49 4.19 -4.61
N GLY A 122 -5.42 3.59 -5.13
CA GLY A 122 -4.60 4.20 -6.18
C GLY A 122 -3.86 5.46 -5.74
N PHE A 123 -3.54 5.58 -4.45
CA PHE A 123 -2.63 6.61 -3.97
C PHE A 123 -1.19 6.20 -4.23
N THR A 124 -0.34 7.19 -4.48
CA THR A 124 1.11 7.04 -4.46
C THR A 124 1.67 7.42 -3.08
N CYS A 125 2.88 6.95 -2.79
CA CYS A 125 3.56 7.32 -1.54
C CYS A 125 3.71 8.84 -1.41
N ASP A 126 4.06 9.54 -2.50
CA ASP A 126 4.28 10.99 -2.51
C ASP A 126 2.98 11.79 -2.29
N GLU A 127 1.82 11.24 -2.68
CA GLU A 127 0.53 11.82 -2.32
C GLU A 127 0.23 11.68 -0.83
N ILE A 128 0.57 10.53 -0.23
CA ILE A 128 0.24 10.23 1.17
C ILE A 128 1.10 11.03 2.13
N THR A 129 2.41 11.05 1.91
CA THR A 129 3.35 11.77 2.78
C THR A 129 4.50 12.38 1.98
N PRO A 130 4.83 13.66 2.22
CA PRO A 130 5.99 14.29 1.63
C PRO A 130 7.30 13.54 1.94
N PRO A 131 8.33 13.71 1.09
CA PRO A 131 9.63 13.12 1.32
C PRO A 131 10.23 13.50 2.68
N GLY A 132 10.67 12.49 3.45
CA GLY A 132 11.34 12.69 4.72
C GLY A 132 10.44 13.01 5.91
N GLU A 133 9.12 13.02 5.74
CA GLU A 133 8.16 13.27 6.80
C GLU A 133 7.55 12.00 7.38
N ASN A 134 7.00 12.13 8.59
CA ASN A 134 6.17 11.11 9.23
C ASN A 134 4.69 11.39 8.95
N LEU A 135 3.88 10.33 9.04
CA LEU A 135 2.42 10.44 9.00
C LEU A 135 1.93 11.20 10.24
N PRO A 136 0.97 12.13 10.10
CA PRO A 136 0.36 12.77 11.25
C PRO A 136 -0.37 11.74 12.12
N THR A 137 -0.32 11.94 13.42
CA THR A 137 -0.98 11.09 14.40
C THR A 137 -2.43 11.49 14.62
N GLU A 138 -2.76 12.78 14.47
CA GLU A 138 -4.07 13.36 14.74
C GLU A 138 -5.13 12.89 13.73
N TYR A 139 -4.74 12.78 12.47
CA TYR A 139 -5.64 12.42 11.36
C TYR A 139 -5.21 11.12 10.71
N ASP A 140 -6.16 10.40 10.13
CA ASP A 140 -5.82 9.30 9.23
C ASP A 140 -5.16 9.83 7.93
N PRO A 141 -4.34 9.01 7.24
CA PRO A 141 -3.57 9.48 6.08
C PRO A 141 -4.43 10.04 4.94
N LYS A 142 -5.65 9.55 4.75
CA LYS A 142 -6.57 10.04 3.73
C LYS A 142 -7.14 11.41 4.10
N CYS A 143 -7.50 11.59 5.36
CA CYS A 143 -7.93 12.89 5.87
C CYS A 143 -6.79 13.91 5.81
N ALA A 144 -5.58 13.52 6.20
CA ALA A 144 -4.40 14.36 6.10
C ALA A 144 -4.11 14.79 4.65
N TRP A 145 -4.28 13.88 3.68
CA TRP A 145 -4.17 14.23 2.26
C TRP A 145 -5.25 15.24 1.85
N ALA A 146 -6.50 15.03 2.22
CA ALA A 146 -7.60 15.93 1.88
C ALA A 146 -7.38 17.33 2.43
N LEU A 147 -6.90 17.47 3.67
CA LEU A 147 -6.58 18.76 4.30
C LEU A 147 -5.46 19.51 3.56
N ARG A 148 -4.47 18.79 3.01
CA ARG A 148 -3.42 19.40 2.18
C ARG A 148 -3.89 19.74 0.75
N ASN A 149 -5.03 19.22 0.33
CA ASN A 149 -5.54 19.30 -1.03
C ASN A 149 -6.97 19.87 -1.09
N MET A 150 -7.26 20.85 -0.24
CA MET A 150 -8.59 21.46 -0.13
C MET A 150 -9.12 22.05 -1.43
N GLN A 151 -8.25 22.37 -2.40
CA GLN A 151 -8.63 22.85 -3.73
C GLN A 151 -9.44 21.83 -4.55
N TYR A 152 -9.40 20.55 -4.19
CA TYR A 152 -10.21 19.50 -4.83
C TYR A 152 -11.59 19.33 -4.19
N PHE A 153 -11.91 20.09 -3.16
CA PHE A 153 -13.15 19.97 -2.40
C PHE A 153 -13.98 21.25 -2.47
N PRO A 154 -15.31 21.15 -2.46
CA PRO A 154 -16.14 19.94 -2.40
C PRO A 154 -16.15 19.14 -3.71
N VAL A 155 -16.35 17.83 -3.62
CA VAL A 155 -16.49 16.94 -4.77
C VAL A 155 -17.97 16.79 -5.13
N GLU A 156 -18.34 17.09 -6.37
CA GLU A 156 -19.71 16.91 -6.86
C GLU A 156 -19.99 15.43 -7.13
N ILE A 157 -20.77 14.82 -6.26
CA ILE A 157 -20.96 13.37 -6.19
C ILE A 157 -21.59 12.78 -7.47
N ASN A 158 -22.47 13.57 -8.15
CA ASN A 158 -23.19 13.13 -9.34
C ASN A 158 -22.31 13.09 -10.60
N ARG A 159 -21.15 13.71 -10.56
CA ARG A 159 -20.23 13.84 -11.70
C ARG A 159 -18.82 13.27 -11.42
N ALA A 160 -18.55 12.95 -10.17
CA ALA A 160 -17.24 12.50 -9.76
C ALA A 160 -16.91 11.10 -10.30
N SER A 161 -15.68 10.94 -10.78
CA SER A 161 -15.15 9.61 -11.09
C SER A 161 -14.93 8.78 -9.82
N VAL A 162 -14.81 7.46 -9.97
CA VAL A 162 -14.46 6.56 -8.86
C VAL A 162 -13.18 7.03 -8.17
N GLU A 163 -12.16 7.44 -8.95
CA GLU A 163 -10.88 7.92 -8.42
C GLU A 163 -11.04 9.19 -7.58
N GLN A 164 -11.86 10.14 -8.01
CA GLN A 164 -12.17 11.34 -7.23
C GLN A 164 -12.90 11.00 -5.93
N LEU A 165 -13.90 10.11 -5.99
CA LEU A 165 -14.61 9.65 -4.80
C LEU A 165 -13.71 8.89 -3.83
N LEU A 166 -12.74 8.12 -4.33
CA LEU A 166 -11.74 7.44 -3.51
C LEU A 166 -10.82 8.40 -2.75
N ARG A 167 -10.73 9.67 -3.16
CA ARG A 167 -9.96 10.72 -2.44
C ARG A 167 -10.75 11.36 -1.30
N VAL A 168 -12.08 11.22 -1.28
CA VAL A 168 -12.95 11.82 -0.25
C VAL A 168 -12.85 11.04 1.08
N PRO A 169 -12.48 11.67 2.21
CA PRO A 169 -12.51 11.03 3.51
C PRO A 169 -13.90 10.44 3.82
N GLY A 170 -13.94 9.25 4.41
CA GLY A 170 -15.18 8.54 4.70
C GLY A 170 -15.77 7.72 3.54
N ILE A 171 -15.41 8.00 2.28
CA ILE A 171 -15.86 7.18 1.15
C ILE A 171 -14.86 6.04 0.90
N GLY A 172 -15.32 4.82 1.13
CA GLY A 172 -14.55 3.59 0.86
C GLY A 172 -14.70 3.12 -0.60
N ALA A 173 -13.87 2.15 -1.02
CA ALA A 173 -13.90 1.60 -2.38
C ALA A 173 -15.29 1.10 -2.78
N LYS A 174 -15.94 0.32 -1.91
CA LYS A 174 -17.32 -0.17 -2.16
C LYS A 174 -18.33 0.98 -2.32
N GLY A 175 -18.19 2.04 -1.51
CA GLY A 175 -19.04 3.23 -1.58
C GLY A 175 -18.85 3.99 -2.89
N ALA A 176 -17.61 4.26 -3.27
CA ALA A 176 -17.28 4.95 -4.52
C ALA A 176 -17.85 4.23 -5.74
N TYR A 177 -17.65 2.90 -5.84
CA TYR A 177 -18.22 2.12 -6.93
C TYR A 177 -19.74 2.12 -6.95
N LYS A 178 -20.41 1.99 -5.79
CA LYS A 178 -21.88 2.05 -5.70
C LYS A 178 -22.44 3.39 -6.15
N ILE A 179 -21.82 4.48 -5.72
CA ILE A 179 -22.21 5.83 -6.11
C ILE A 179 -22.14 5.96 -7.64
N CYS A 180 -21.01 5.60 -8.25
CA CYS A 180 -20.88 5.69 -9.71
C CYS A 180 -21.90 4.80 -10.46
N LEU A 181 -22.20 3.59 -9.95
CA LEU A 181 -23.18 2.70 -10.58
C LEU A 181 -24.60 3.25 -10.52
N LEU A 182 -25.02 3.85 -9.41
CA LEU A 182 -26.35 4.44 -9.26
C LEU A 182 -26.57 5.55 -10.28
N TYR A 183 -25.61 6.46 -10.41
CA TYR A 183 -25.73 7.61 -11.31
C TYR A 183 -25.56 7.26 -12.79
N THR A 184 -24.87 6.16 -13.12
CA THR A 184 -24.81 5.68 -14.52
C THR A 184 -26.09 4.96 -14.94
N SER A 185 -26.83 4.31 -14.03
CA SER A 185 -28.12 3.68 -14.33
C SER A 185 -29.24 4.71 -14.47
N ASP A 186 -29.31 5.71 -13.60
CA ASP A 186 -30.34 6.77 -13.69
C ASP A 186 -30.19 7.61 -14.95
N ALA A 187 -28.94 7.89 -15.41
CA ALA A 187 -28.70 8.58 -16.67
C ALA A 187 -29.11 7.75 -17.92
N ALA A 188 -29.27 6.43 -17.78
CA ALA A 188 -29.80 5.57 -18.85
C ALA A 188 -31.33 5.58 -18.91
N ASP A 189 -32.02 5.66 -17.76
CA ASP A 189 -33.48 5.71 -17.68
C ASP A 189 -34.04 7.05 -18.16
N ASP A 190 -33.36 8.17 -17.91
CA ASP A 190 -33.75 9.50 -18.43
C ASP A 190 -33.71 9.60 -19.96
N ARG A 191 -33.02 8.70 -20.67
CA ARG A 191 -32.98 8.65 -22.14
C ARG A 191 -34.11 7.85 -22.80
N ILE A 192 -34.95 7.18 -21.99
CA ILE A 192 -36.07 6.35 -22.50
C ILE A 192 -37.41 7.11 -22.45
N SER A 193 -37.39 8.36 -21.94
CA SER A 193 -38.59 9.19 -21.82
C SER A 193 -38.57 10.36 -22.80
N VAL A 194 -38.48 10.09 -24.14
CA VAL A 194 -38.80 11.03 -25.21
C VAL A 194 -39.50 10.28 -26.35
#